data_8dbc5ed9e03baa8544725da23ad085ca
#
_entry.id   8dbc5ed9e03baa8544725da23ad085ca
#
_cell.length_a   1.000
_cell.length_b   1.000
_cell.length_c   1.000
_cell.angle_alpha   90.00
_cell.angle_beta   90.00
_cell.angle_gamma   90.00
#
_symmetry.space_group_name_H-M   'P 1'
#
loop_
_entity.id
_entity.type
_entity.pdbx_description
1 polymer ?
#
loop_
_entity_poly.entity_id
_entity_poly.type
_entity_poly.pdbx_seq_one_letter_code
_entity_poly.pdbx_strand_id
1 'polypeptide(L)'
;MESPAEEAESAEDADDGATVAQENAKSSAESYLEMGGFSKSGLMDQLEFEGYSKADAKYAVAHVDVDWDEQAEIAAQNYLDTQSFSRSGLVDQLEFDGFTTEQAEHGADSVGL
;
A
#
# COMPACT_ATOMS: atom_id res chain seq x y z
N MET A 1 -15.71 20.15 -11.21
CA MET A 1 -16.02 19.57 -11.18
C MET A 1 -16.44 19.06 -10.83
N GLU A 2 -15.83 19.18 -10.55
CA GLU A 2 -16.05 18.52 -10.20
C GLU A 2 -16.36 18.17 -9.47
N SER A 3 -15.98 18.62 -9.09
CA SER A 3 -16.25 18.15 -8.47
C SER A 3 -16.63 17.95 -7.83
N PRO A 4 -16.45 18.28 -7.49
CA PRO A 4 -16.79 17.81 -6.92
C PRO A 4 -17.42 17.45 -6.45
N ALA A 5 -16.98 17.68 -6.46
CA ALA A 5 -17.50 17.09 -6.24
C ALA A 5 -18.03 16.66 -5.96
N GLU A 6 -17.67 16.81 -6.06
CA GLU A 6 -18.01 16.29 -5.91
C GLU A 6 -18.44 15.77 -5.28
N GLU A 7 -18.13 16.04 -5.10
CA GLU A 7 -18.42 15.53 -4.53
C GLU A 7 -19.14 15.12 -3.81
N ALA A 8 -19.11 15.50 -3.67
CA ALA A 8 -19.63 15.00 -3.04
C ALA A 8 -20.44 14.72 -2.59
N GLU A 9 -20.41 14.67 -2.54
CA GLU A 9 -21.09 14.22 -2.30
C GLU A 9 -21.64 13.49 -1.89
N SER A 10 -21.32 13.25 -1.80
CA SER A 10 -21.76 12.44 -1.53
C SER A 10 -22.09 11.73 -0.90
N ALA A 11 -21.50 11.71 -0.69
CA ALA A 11 -21.71 10.86 -0.15
C ALA A 11 -22.26 10.63 0.71
N GLU A 12 -22.37 10.72 0.94
CA GLU A 12 -22.83 10.39 1.76
C GLU A 12 -23.29 9.30 2.20
N ASP A 13 -23.24 8.94 2.02
CA ASP A 13 -23.76 8.02 2.27
C ASP A 13 -23.40 6.80 2.57
N ALA A 14 -22.61 6.59 2.47
CA ALA A 14 -22.15 5.27 2.71
C ALA A 14 -22.37 4.88 4.13
N ASP A 15 -22.47 3.61 4.41
CA ASP A 15 -22.83 3.14 5.72
C ASP A 15 -21.89 3.61 6.80
N ASP A 16 -20.60 3.72 6.47
CA ASP A 16 -19.56 4.16 7.41
C ASP A 16 -19.16 5.60 7.16
N GLY A 17 -19.92 6.31 6.34
CA GLY A 17 -19.62 7.69 6.01
C GLY A 17 -18.61 7.87 4.89
N ALA A 18 -18.15 6.79 4.27
CA ALA A 18 -17.19 6.88 3.19
C ALA A 18 -17.84 7.43 1.92
N THR A 19 -17.08 8.18 1.14
CA THR A 19 -17.51 8.67 -0.16
C THR A 19 -17.33 7.57 -1.21
N VAL A 20 -17.91 7.78 -2.38
CA VAL A 20 -17.71 6.86 -3.51
C VAL A 20 -16.23 6.81 -3.88
N ALA A 21 -15.55 7.97 -3.90
CA ALA A 21 -14.13 8.00 -4.22
C ALA A 21 -13.31 7.23 -3.19
N GLN A 22 -13.65 7.34 -1.91
CA GLN A 22 -12.96 6.58 -0.87
C GLN A 22 -13.18 5.08 -1.04
N GLU A 23 -14.41 4.67 -1.34
CA GLU A 23 -14.69 3.25 -1.55
C GLU A 23 -13.96 2.72 -2.78
N ASN A 24 -13.89 3.51 -3.85
CA ASN A 24 -13.17 3.10 -5.04
C ASN A 24 -11.67 2.99 -4.77
N ALA A 25 -11.12 3.95 -4.02
CA ALA A 25 -9.71 3.90 -3.66
C ALA A 25 -9.40 2.65 -2.83
N LYS A 26 -10.30 2.33 -1.90
CA LYS A 26 -10.14 1.14 -1.08
C LYS A 26 -10.17 -0.13 -1.93
N SER A 27 -11.12 -0.21 -2.88
CA SER A 27 -11.21 -1.37 -3.79
C SER A 27 -9.95 -1.52 -4.62
N SER A 28 -9.42 -0.41 -5.13
CA SER A 28 -8.17 -0.44 -5.89
C SER A 28 -7.02 -0.93 -5.03
N ALA A 29 -6.95 -0.44 -3.79
CA ALA A 29 -5.90 -0.87 -2.86
C ALA A 29 -5.99 -2.37 -2.60
N GLU A 30 -7.19 -2.89 -2.42
CA GLU A 30 -7.38 -4.32 -2.20
C GLU A 30 -6.88 -5.14 -3.38
N SER A 31 -7.14 -4.66 -4.60
CA SER A 31 -6.67 -5.35 -5.80
C SER A 31 -5.15 -5.39 -5.88
N TYR A 32 -4.50 -4.28 -5.54
CA TYR A 32 -3.03 -4.26 -5.52
C TYR A 32 -2.48 -5.20 -4.45
N LEU A 33 -3.12 -5.23 -3.29
CA LEU A 33 -2.66 -6.09 -2.20
C LEU A 33 -2.82 -7.56 -2.51
N GLU A 34 -3.71 -7.94 -3.42
CA GLU A 34 -3.80 -9.31 -3.88
C GLU A 34 -2.54 -9.74 -4.61
N MET A 35 -1.88 -8.81 -5.28
CA MET A 35 -0.58 -9.09 -5.92
C MET A 35 0.52 -9.17 -4.87
N GLY A 36 0.43 -8.32 -3.86
CA GLY A 36 1.32 -8.37 -2.73
C GLY A 36 2.62 -7.62 -2.94
N GLY A 37 3.32 -7.38 -1.84
CA GLY A 37 4.63 -6.75 -1.87
C GLY A 37 4.63 -5.24 -1.82
N PHE A 38 3.49 -4.63 -1.49
CA PHE A 38 3.40 -3.16 -1.39
C PHE A 38 3.72 -2.69 0.01
N SER A 39 4.52 -1.63 0.11
CA SER A 39 4.60 -0.88 1.35
C SER A 39 3.39 0.04 1.45
N LYS A 40 3.08 0.51 2.65
CA LYS A 40 1.96 1.43 2.85
C LYS A 40 2.13 2.69 2.01
N SER A 41 3.33 3.32 2.08
CA SER A 41 3.58 4.53 1.30
C SER A 41 3.62 4.25 -0.19
N GLY A 42 4.15 3.10 -0.59
CA GLY A 42 4.17 2.72 -2.00
C GLY A 42 2.77 2.53 -2.54
N LEU A 43 1.88 1.93 -1.75
CA LEU A 43 0.50 1.76 -2.17
C LEU A 43 -0.21 3.11 -2.28
N MET A 44 0.04 4.02 -1.33
CA MET A 44 -0.50 5.37 -1.42
C MET A 44 -0.05 6.07 -2.70
N ASP A 45 1.25 5.97 -3.01
CA ASP A 45 1.79 6.59 -4.21
C ASP A 45 1.14 6.03 -5.47
N GLN A 46 0.92 4.72 -5.49
CA GLN A 46 0.28 4.08 -6.63
C GLN A 46 -1.15 4.58 -6.83
N LEU A 47 -1.89 4.72 -5.74
CA LEU A 47 -3.26 5.24 -5.83
C LEU A 47 -3.28 6.68 -6.31
N GLU A 48 -2.36 7.51 -5.82
CA GLU A 48 -2.28 8.89 -6.30
C GLU A 48 -1.90 8.93 -7.78
N PHE A 49 -1.02 8.04 -8.21
CA PHE A 49 -0.65 7.94 -9.62
C PHE A 49 -1.87 7.64 -10.49
N GLU A 50 -2.82 6.89 -9.97
CA GLU A 50 -4.02 6.55 -10.71
C GLU A 50 -5.07 7.67 -10.68
N GLY A 51 -4.80 8.73 -9.95
CA GLY A 51 -5.69 9.88 -9.96
C GLY A 51 -6.50 10.08 -8.70
N TYR A 52 -6.35 9.21 -7.70
CA TYR A 52 -7.01 9.43 -6.42
C TYR A 52 -6.34 10.58 -5.69
N SER A 53 -7.12 11.34 -4.93
CA SER A 53 -6.54 12.40 -4.11
C SER A 53 -5.70 11.78 -3.00
N LYS A 54 -4.79 12.59 -2.44
CA LYS A 54 -4.00 12.14 -1.30
C LYS A 54 -4.90 11.70 -0.14
N ALA A 55 -5.98 12.45 0.11
CA ALA A 55 -6.90 12.12 1.18
C ALA A 55 -7.58 10.78 0.94
N ASP A 56 -8.00 10.51 -0.29
CA ASP A 56 -8.66 9.25 -0.62
C ASP A 56 -7.68 8.09 -0.57
N ALA A 57 -6.44 8.30 -1.02
CA ALA A 57 -5.41 7.26 -0.94
C ALA A 57 -5.10 6.94 0.53
N LYS A 58 -5.01 7.97 1.35
CA LYS A 58 -4.76 7.79 2.79
C LYS A 58 -5.91 7.01 3.44
N TYR A 59 -7.14 7.36 3.09
CA TYR A 59 -8.30 6.63 3.59
C TYR A 59 -8.20 5.14 3.22
N ALA A 60 -7.88 4.87 1.94
CA ALA A 60 -7.83 3.49 1.45
C ALA A 60 -6.81 2.66 2.24
N VAL A 61 -5.59 3.15 2.39
CA VAL A 61 -4.55 2.36 3.06
C VAL A 61 -4.80 2.21 4.55
N ALA A 62 -5.61 3.10 5.13
CA ALA A 62 -5.95 3.02 6.54
C ALA A 62 -7.10 2.04 6.80
N HIS A 63 -7.90 1.75 5.78
CA HIS A 63 -9.12 0.95 5.96
C HIS A 63 -9.09 -0.42 5.29
N VAL A 64 -8.05 -0.73 4.50
CA VAL A 64 -7.91 -2.09 3.96
C VAL A 64 -7.44 -3.02 5.07
N ASP A 65 -7.82 -4.28 4.94
CA ASP A 65 -7.40 -5.32 5.86
C ASP A 65 -6.05 -5.86 5.36
N VAL A 66 -4.96 -5.45 5.98
CA VAL A 66 -3.62 -5.76 5.50
C VAL A 66 -2.65 -5.91 6.66
N ASP A 67 -1.71 -6.84 6.51
CA ASP A 67 -0.58 -6.99 7.41
C ASP A 67 0.66 -6.49 6.66
N TRP A 68 1.16 -5.33 7.05
CA TRP A 68 2.30 -4.73 6.35
C TRP A 68 3.58 -5.53 6.52
N ASP A 69 3.72 -6.28 7.63
CA ASP A 69 4.85 -7.19 7.78
C ASP A 69 4.80 -8.29 6.74
N GLU A 70 3.60 -8.83 6.48
CA GLU A 70 3.44 -9.84 5.45
C GLU A 70 3.76 -9.28 4.08
N GLN A 71 3.39 -8.03 3.83
CA GLN A 71 3.73 -7.38 2.56
C GLN A 71 5.25 -7.28 2.40
N ALA A 72 5.96 -7.00 3.48
CA ALA A 72 7.42 -6.97 3.45
C ALA A 72 8.00 -8.35 3.16
N GLU A 73 7.40 -9.40 3.70
CA GLU A 73 7.84 -10.77 3.41
C GLU A 73 7.71 -11.09 1.92
N ILE A 74 6.57 -10.71 1.35
CA ILE A 74 6.33 -10.95 -0.08
C ILE A 74 7.33 -10.17 -0.92
N ALA A 75 7.56 -8.91 -0.57
CA ALA A 75 8.51 -8.07 -1.31
C ALA A 75 9.92 -8.66 -1.22
N ALA A 76 10.33 -9.10 -0.03
CA ALA A 76 11.65 -9.69 0.16
C ALA A 76 11.82 -10.92 -0.71
N GLN A 77 10.82 -11.79 -0.73
CA GLN A 77 10.87 -13.00 -1.55
C GLN A 77 10.95 -12.64 -3.03
N ASN A 78 10.16 -11.67 -3.46
CA ASN A 78 10.17 -11.24 -4.87
C ASN A 78 11.56 -10.75 -5.27
N TYR A 79 12.23 -10.00 -4.40
CA TYR A 79 13.60 -9.55 -4.71
C TYR A 79 14.56 -10.72 -4.84
N LEU A 80 14.49 -11.68 -3.91
CA LEU A 80 15.40 -12.82 -3.96
C LEU A 80 15.13 -13.74 -5.13
N ASP A 81 13.90 -13.73 -5.65
CA ASP A 81 13.59 -14.53 -6.83
C ASP A 81 14.30 -14.00 -8.08
N THR A 82 14.69 -12.73 -8.07
CA THR A 82 15.29 -12.09 -9.25
C THR A 82 16.78 -11.83 -9.11
N GLN A 83 17.29 -11.69 -7.87
CA GLN A 83 18.71 -11.41 -7.68
C GLN A 83 19.12 -11.73 -6.24
N SER A 84 20.43 -11.75 -6.02
CA SER A 84 20.98 -12.02 -4.69
C SER A 84 21.10 -10.72 -3.91
N PHE A 85 20.89 -10.80 -2.61
CA PHE A 85 21.03 -9.67 -1.70
C PHE A 85 21.75 -10.09 -0.42
N SER A 86 22.57 -9.20 0.11
CA SER A 86 22.98 -9.31 1.49
C SER A 86 21.81 -8.86 2.38
N ARG A 87 21.86 -9.19 3.65
CA ARG A 87 20.83 -8.72 4.58
C ARG A 87 20.70 -7.20 4.54
N SER A 88 21.85 -6.50 4.70
CA SER A 88 21.80 -5.03 4.74
C SER A 88 21.31 -4.46 3.40
N GLY A 89 21.70 -5.07 2.30
CA GLY A 89 21.24 -4.63 0.99
C GLY A 89 19.74 -4.79 0.82
N LEU A 90 19.19 -5.91 1.28
CA LEU A 90 17.75 -6.14 1.18
C LEU A 90 16.98 -5.20 2.09
N VAL A 91 17.44 -5.02 3.33
CA VAL A 91 16.79 -4.09 4.26
C VAL A 91 16.77 -2.69 3.67
N ASP A 92 17.92 -2.24 3.12
CA ASP A 92 17.98 -0.91 2.51
C ASP A 92 17.01 -0.78 1.34
N GLN A 93 16.90 -1.82 0.51
CA GLN A 93 16.00 -1.78 -0.63
C GLN A 93 14.54 -1.71 -0.19
N LEU A 94 14.18 -2.49 0.83
CA LEU A 94 12.81 -2.47 1.32
C LEU A 94 12.47 -1.12 1.95
N GLU A 95 13.42 -0.51 2.67
CA GLU A 95 13.22 0.83 3.21
C GLU A 95 13.06 1.85 2.09
N PHE A 96 13.85 1.72 1.04
CA PHE A 96 13.73 2.60 -0.12
C PHE A 96 12.34 2.49 -0.74
N ASP A 97 11.76 1.31 -0.72
CA ASP A 97 10.43 1.07 -1.27
C ASP A 97 9.32 1.58 -0.35
N GLY A 98 9.68 2.03 0.85
CA GLY A 98 8.71 2.65 1.74
C GLY A 98 8.33 1.83 2.97
N PHE A 99 8.91 0.64 3.14
CA PHE A 99 8.69 -0.11 4.36
C PHE A 99 9.42 0.56 5.52
N THR A 100 8.88 0.42 6.72
CA THR A 100 9.59 0.90 7.90
C THR A 100 10.81 0.02 8.15
N THR A 101 11.75 0.50 8.96
CA THR A 101 12.92 -0.30 9.31
C THR A 101 12.52 -1.64 9.91
N GLU A 102 11.53 -1.64 10.82
CA GLU A 102 11.08 -2.86 11.44
C GLU A 102 10.47 -3.82 10.44
N GLN A 103 9.66 -3.30 9.51
CA GLN A 103 9.06 -4.12 8.46
C GLN A 103 10.13 -4.69 7.54
N ALA A 104 11.12 -3.87 7.18
CA ALA A 104 12.20 -4.31 6.29
C ALA A 104 13.03 -5.40 6.95
N GLU A 105 13.34 -5.25 8.22
CA GLU A 105 14.08 -6.28 8.95
C GLU A 105 13.27 -7.56 9.06
N HIS A 106 11.98 -7.44 9.31
CA HIS A 106 11.09 -8.60 9.35
C HIS A 106 11.09 -9.33 8.00
N GLY A 107 11.05 -8.57 6.91
CA GLY A 107 11.09 -9.16 5.57
C GLY A 107 12.39 -9.93 5.35
N ALA A 108 13.52 -9.34 5.73
CA ALA A 108 14.81 -10.01 5.59
C ALA A 108 14.86 -11.28 6.44
N ASP A 109 14.36 -11.21 7.68
CA ASP A 109 14.30 -12.38 8.55
C ASP A 109 13.48 -13.50 7.91
N SER A 110 12.37 -13.15 7.28
CA SER A 110 11.44 -14.13 6.74
C SER A 110 12.04 -14.96 5.61
N VAL A 111 13.04 -14.43 4.92
CA VAL A 111 13.71 -15.15 3.83
C VAL A 111 15.05 -15.71 4.27
N GLY A 112 15.35 -15.69 5.54
CA GLY A 112 16.54 -16.34 6.09
C GLY A 112 17.78 -15.47 6.13
N LEU A 113 17.62 -14.19 5.91
CA LEU A 113 18.74 -13.26 5.99
C LEU A 113 18.78 -12.59 7.35
#